data_f6b57853d6ea3106c588b7564cf9ecba
#
_entry.id   f6b57853d6ea3106c588b7564cf9ecba
#
_cell.length_a   1.000
_cell.length_b   1.000
_cell.length_c   1.000
_cell.angle_alpha   90.00
_cell.angle_beta   90.00
_cell.angle_gamma   90.00
#
_symmetry.space_group_name_H-M   'P 1'
#
loop_
_entity.id
_entity.type
_entity.pdbx_description
1 polymer ?
#
loop_
_entity_poly.entity_id
_entity_poly.type
_entity_poly.pdbx_seq_one_letter_code
_entity_poly.pdbx_strand_id
1 'polypeptide(L)'
;MVGRDSTCENGVVRPIKQSKKLQNVRYDVRGPILTEAQRLEAEGHRILKLNIGNTAPFGFEAPQAILADVIHHLPDSTGYSDSRGIWSARTAVMNYYQSHGLREVSVEDVFIGNGVSELISMVLQAFVDDGNEILVPAPDYPLWTGAVTLSGGTPVHYLCDEEDGWNPDLADIESKITENTHGLVIINPNNPTGAVYSEEVVKGLVDIARRHQLVIFADEIYEKILFEDAVHHHVATHAGDDVLVLTFSGLSKAYRVCGYRAGWVMISGPKEVATDFIEGLTLIANMRMCANVPAQHAIQTALGGYQSIEEFIGPGGRFYEQSKLADKLLNEIPGVSNVRPRGALYCFPRLDPDVYAIDNDEEFVLDLLRAKKILVTHGTGFNWFKPDHFRLVTLPDTEVLEEAIGRIADFLATRR
;
A
#
# COMPACT_ATOMS: atom_id res chain seq x y z
N MET A 1 52.63 -46.86 -12.08
CA MET A 1 52.40 -45.63 -11.29
C MET A 1 52.18 -44.50 -12.25
N VAL A 2 50.93 -44.17 -12.51
CA VAL A 2 50.57 -43.06 -13.38
C VAL A 2 50.09 -41.93 -12.46
N GLY A 3 50.90 -40.88 -12.38
CA GLY A 3 50.58 -39.69 -11.61
C GLY A 3 49.35 -38.96 -12.25
N ARG A 4 48.32 -38.74 -11.44
CA ARG A 4 47.23 -37.84 -11.76
C ARG A 4 47.68 -36.45 -11.37
N ASP A 5 48.10 -35.68 -12.36
CA ASP A 5 48.16 -34.21 -12.24
C ASP A 5 46.76 -33.68 -12.09
N SER A 6 46.39 -33.25 -10.89
CA SER A 6 45.19 -32.50 -10.59
C SER A 6 45.55 -31.01 -10.53
N THR A 7 45.75 -30.39 -11.68
CA THR A 7 45.73 -28.94 -11.78
C THR A 7 44.28 -28.50 -11.85
N CYS A 8 43.63 -28.28 -10.71
CA CYS A 8 42.44 -27.43 -10.63
C CYS A 8 42.91 -26.01 -10.96
N GLU A 9 42.72 -25.57 -12.20
CA GLU A 9 42.80 -24.17 -12.52
C GLU A 9 41.81 -23.42 -11.61
N ASN A 10 42.33 -22.51 -10.81
CA ASN A 10 41.55 -21.59 -10.00
C ASN A 10 40.76 -20.66 -10.96
N GLY A 11 39.67 -21.15 -11.49
CA GLY A 11 38.69 -20.32 -12.24
C GLY A 11 38.18 -19.25 -11.31
N VAL A 12 38.53 -18.01 -11.57
CA VAL A 12 37.98 -16.84 -10.87
C VAL A 12 36.46 -16.87 -11.05
N VAL A 13 35.73 -17.27 -10.02
CA VAL A 13 34.27 -17.27 -10.05
C VAL A 13 33.81 -15.84 -10.25
N ARG A 14 33.13 -15.58 -11.38
CA ARG A 14 32.58 -14.25 -11.67
C ARG A 14 31.57 -13.88 -10.59
N PRO A 15 31.72 -12.71 -9.91
CA PRO A 15 30.73 -12.26 -8.94
C PRO A 15 29.35 -12.14 -9.55
N ILE A 16 28.36 -12.77 -8.95
CA ILE A 16 26.94 -12.61 -9.31
C ILE A 16 26.44 -11.35 -8.62
N LYS A 17 26.04 -10.36 -9.39
CA LYS A 17 25.53 -9.09 -8.91
C LYS A 17 24.02 -8.99 -9.14
N GLN A 18 23.33 -8.25 -8.29
CA GLN A 18 21.92 -7.89 -8.54
C GLN A 18 21.76 -7.07 -9.82
N SER A 19 20.55 -7.09 -10.39
CA SER A 19 20.22 -6.26 -11.58
C SER A 19 20.42 -4.77 -11.28
N LYS A 20 20.90 -4.02 -12.29
CA LYS A 20 21.06 -2.57 -12.18
C LYS A 20 19.74 -1.85 -11.89
N LYS A 21 18.60 -2.39 -12.35
CA LYS A 21 17.26 -1.84 -12.07
C LYS A 21 16.96 -1.74 -10.57
N LEU A 22 17.53 -2.65 -9.75
CA LEU A 22 17.34 -2.65 -8.30
C LEU A 22 18.15 -1.57 -7.56
N GLN A 23 19.13 -0.94 -8.20
CA GLN A 23 19.98 0.08 -7.55
C GLN A 23 19.20 1.35 -7.18
N ASN A 24 18.12 1.64 -7.91
CA ASN A 24 17.28 2.83 -7.70
C ASN A 24 15.95 2.49 -7.00
N VAL A 25 15.75 1.23 -6.60
CA VAL A 25 14.55 0.81 -5.88
C VAL A 25 14.80 0.94 -4.39
N ARG A 26 14.10 1.87 -3.74
CA ARG A 26 14.05 1.99 -2.28
C ARG A 26 12.80 1.30 -1.78
N TYR A 27 12.97 0.26 -0.99
CA TYR A 27 11.89 -0.44 -0.31
C TYR A 27 12.33 -0.79 1.12
N ASP A 28 12.52 0.27 1.92
CA ASP A 28 13.20 0.19 3.21
C ASP A 28 12.37 -0.44 4.33
N VAL A 29 11.14 -0.87 4.04
CA VAL A 29 10.34 -1.68 4.96
C VAL A 29 11.08 -2.96 5.40
N ARG A 30 12.19 -3.34 4.70
CA ARG A 30 13.04 -4.51 4.97
C ARG A 30 14.54 -4.19 4.97
N GLY A 31 14.92 -2.94 5.19
CA GLY A 31 16.30 -2.46 5.18
C GLY A 31 17.12 -2.75 6.46
N PRO A 32 18.16 -1.94 6.74
CA PRO A 32 19.04 -2.07 7.90
C PRO A 32 18.30 -2.08 9.23
N ILE A 33 17.20 -1.34 9.35
CA ILE A 33 16.37 -1.26 10.55
C ILE A 33 15.78 -2.63 10.91
N LEU A 34 15.27 -3.40 9.93
CA LEU A 34 14.75 -4.73 10.20
C LEU A 34 15.86 -5.70 10.58
N THR A 35 17.03 -5.59 9.96
CA THR A 35 18.20 -6.41 10.31
C THR A 35 18.62 -6.19 11.77
N GLU A 36 18.63 -4.93 12.22
CA GLU A 36 18.92 -4.59 13.61
C GLU A 36 17.83 -5.09 14.58
N ALA A 37 16.54 -5.00 14.18
CA ALA A 37 15.46 -5.56 14.99
C ALA A 37 15.62 -7.08 15.17
N GLN A 38 15.96 -7.82 14.11
CA GLN A 38 16.20 -9.27 14.16
C GLN A 38 17.42 -9.60 15.04
N ARG A 39 18.48 -8.80 14.97
CA ARG A 39 19.65 -8.95 15.84
C ARG A 39 19.27 -8.80 17.31
N LEU A 40 18.54 -7.76 17.66
CA LEU A 40 18.06 -7.52 19.02
C LEU A 40 17.12 -8.63 19.51
N GLU A 41 16.23 -9.15 18.65
CA GLU A 41 15.37 -10.29 18.98
C GLU A 41 16.20 -11.56 19.26
N ALA A 42 17.25 -11.83 18.47
CA ALA A 42 18.15 -12.94 18.69
C ALA A 42 18.93 -12.82 20.01
N GLU A 43 19.15 -11.61 20.51
CA GLU A 43 19.73 -11.31 21.83
C GLU A 43 18.71 -11.42 22.98
N GLY A 44 17.44 -11.75 22.68
CA GLY A 44 16.39 -11.96 23.67
C GLY A 44 15.56 -10.71 23.98
N HIS A 45 15.72 -9.62 23.24
CA HIS A 45 14.91 -8.44 23.43
C HIS A 45 13.53 -8.60 22.77
N ARG A 46 12.49 -8.15 23.46
CA ARG A 46 11.14 -8.04 22.87
C ARG A 46 11.00 -6.71 22.12
N ILE A 47 10.83 -6.78 20.82
CA ILE A 47 10.62 -5.59 19.97
C ILE A 47 9.12 -5.38 19.75
N LEU A 48 8.65 -4.16 20.01
CA LEU A 48 7.31 -3.75 19.65
C LEU A 48 7.29 -3.28 18.19
N LYS A 49 6.68 -4.09 17.33
CA LYS A 49 6.68 -3.86 15.86
C LYS A 49 5.48 -3.00 15.46
N LEU A 50 5.72 -1.72 15.21
CA LEU A 50 4.74 -0.73 14.74
C LEU A 50 4.97 -0.29 13.28
N ASN A 51 5.73 -1.07 12.53
CA ASN A 51 6.19 -0.72 11.18
C ASN A 51 5.33 -1.28 10.05
N ILE A 52 4.53 -2.34 10.28
CA ILE A 52 3.78 -3.03 9.22
C ILE A 52 2.29 -3.12 9.59
N GLY A 53 1.42 -2.71 8.67
CA GLY A 53 -0.04 -2.84 8.77
C GLY A 53 -0.51 -4.30 8.63
N ASN A 54 -0.04 -5.17 9.52
CA ASN A 54 -0.44 -6.57 9.65
C ASN A 54 -1.31 -6.72 10.89
N THR A 55 -2.57 -7.04 10.71
CA THR A 55 -3.58 -7.06 11.79
C THR A 55 -3.50 -8.29 12.68
N ALA A 56 -3.05 -9.43 12.14
CA ALA A 56 -3.06 -10.72 12.85
C ALA A 56 -2.23 -10.74 14.15
N PRO A 57 -0.99 -10.19 14.23
CA PRO A 57 -0.22 -10.17 15.47
C PRO A 57 -0.85 -9.36 16.61
N PHE A 58 -1.84 -8.53 16.29
CA PHE A 58 -2.55 -7.68 17.25
C PHE A 58 -3.93 -8.22 17.62
N GLY A 59 -4.20 -9.50 17.35
CA GLY A 59 -5.43 -10.17 17.76
C GLY A 59 -6.66 -9.83 16.91
N PHE A 60 -6.48 -9.30 15.70
CA PHE A 60 -7.59 -9.13 14.76
C PHE A 60 -7.75 -10.41 13.94
N GLU A 61 -8.79 -11.15 14.25
CA GLU A 61 -9.08 -12.42 13.59
C GLU A 61 -9.73 -12.25 12.23
N ALA A 62 -9.55 -13.25 11.36
CA ALA A 62 -10.27 -13.36 10.11
C ALA A 62 -11.79 -13.50 10.36
N PRO A 63 -12.66 -12.88 9.54
CA PRO A 63 -14.08 -13.12 9.63
C PRO A 63 -14.42 -14.61 9.47
N GLN A 64 -15.19 -15.17 10.39
CA GLN A 64 -15.48 -16.61 10.44
C GLN A 64 -16.12 -17.13 9.14
N ALA A 65 -17.00 -16.32 8.51
CA ALA A 65 -17.63 -16.69 7.25
C ALA A 65 -16.60 -16.86 6.12
N ILE A 66 -15.60 -15.98 6.06
CA ILE A 66 -14.49 -16.05 5.09
C ILE A 66 -13.64 -17.29 5.33
N LEU A 67 -13.29 -17.57 6.60
CA LEU A 67 -12.52 -18.75 6.97
C LEU A 67 -13.25 -20.04 6.61
N ALA A 68 -14.54 -20.13 6.96
CA ALA A 68 -15.37 -21.29 6.68
C ALA A 68 -15.49 -21.55 5.17
N ASP A 69 -15.66 -20.48 4.38
CA ASP A 69 -15.79 -20.57 2.91
C ASP A 69 -14.51 -21.08 2.26
N VAL A 70 -13.35 -20.56 2.65
CA VAL A 70 -12.06 -21.05 2.16
C VAL A 70 -11.86 -22.52 2.51
N ILE A 71 -12.17 -22.96 3.74
CA ILE A 71 -12.05 -24.35 4.16
C ILE A 71 -13.00 -25.25 3.34
N HIS A 72 -14.23 -24.80 3.10
CA HIS A 72 -15.23 -25.53 2.33
C HIS A 72 -14.75 -25.81 0.90
N HIS A 73 -14.13 -24.81 0.25
CA HIS A 73 -13.68 -24.87 -1.14
C HIS A 73 -12.24 -25.40 -1.33
N LEU A 74 -11.53 -25.80 -0.27
CA LEU A 74 -10.19 -26.37 -0.42
C LEU A 74 -10.16 -27.60 -1.35
N PRO A 75 -11.13 -28.56 -1.31
CA PRO A 75 -11.13 -29.69 -2.24
C PRO A 75 -11.26 -29.27 -3.71
N ASP A 76 -11.98 -28.19 -3.99
CA ASP A 76 -12.21 -27.66 -5.34
C ASP A 76 -11.06 -26.80 -5.86
N SER A 77 -10.10 -26.50 -5.00
CA SER A 77 -8.99 -25.57 -5.26
C SER A 77 -7.69 -26.25 -5.69
N THR A 78 -7.74 -27.53 -6.06
CA THR A 78 -6.53 -28.33 -6.39
C THR A 78 -5.99 -28.10 -7.79
N GLY A 79 -6.80 -27.56 -8.71
CA GLY A 79 -6.44 -27.27 -10.09
C GLY A 79 -6.15 -25.79 -10.33
N TYR A 80 -5.58 -25.47 -11.49
CA TYR A 80 -5.50 -24.09 -11.97
C TYR A 80 -6.88 -23.52 -12.27
N SER A 81 -7.08 -22.23 -12.01
CA SER A 81 -8.25 -21.48 -12.44
C SER A 81 -7.96 -20.70 -13.73
N ASP A 82 -8.98 -19.98 -14.23
CA ASP A 82 -8.78 -18.92 -15.22
C ASP A 82 -7.70 -17.94 -14.76
N SER A 83 -6.87 -17.47 -15.67
CA SER A 83 -5.75 -16.56 -15.37
C SER A 83 -6.21 -15.21 -14.83
N ARG A 84 -7.40 -14.75 -15.23
CA ARG A 84 -8.02 -13.54 -14.70
C ARG A 84 -8.67 -13.76 -13.33
N GLY A 85 -8.88 -15.01 -12.92
CA GLY A 85 -9.52 -15.40 -11.66
C GLY A 85 -10.82 -16.19 -11.86
N ILE A 86 -11.26 -16.90 -10.80
CA ILE A 86 -12.52 -17.67 -10.85
C ILE A 86 -13.72 -16.77 -11.12
N TRP A 87 -14.70 -17.31 -11.84
CA TRP A 87 -15.89 -16.55 -12.26
C TRP A 87 -16.64 -15.93 -11.09
N SER A 88 -16.84 -16.66 -10.00
CA SER A 88 -17.55 -16.16 -8.81
C SER A 88 -16.87 -14.97 -8.17
N ALA A 89 -15.53 -14.97 -8.04
CA ALA A 89 -14.77 -13.87 -7.51
C ALA A 89 -14.87 -12.62 -8.40
N ARG A 90 -14.67 -12.79 -9.71
CA ARG A 90 -14.78 -11.67 -10.68
C ARG A 90 -16.19 -11.07 -10.70
N THR A 91 -17.22 -11.93 -10.67
CA THR A 91 -18.63 -11.51 -10.61
C THR A 91 -18.92 -10.74 -9.31
N ALA A 92 -18.39 -11.20 -8.18
CA ALA A 92 -18.56 -10.51 -6.91
C ALA A 92 -17.94 -9.11 -6.93
N VAL A 93 -16.74 -8.96 -7.49
CA VAL A 93 -16.06 -7.66 -7.65
C VAL A 93 -16.86 -6.76 -8.59
N MET A 94 -17.28 -7.25 -9.76
CA MET A 94 -18.11 -6.49 -10.68
C MET A 94 -19.39 -5.96 -10.00
N ASN A 95 -20.13 -6.86 -9.32
CA ASN A 95 -21.38 -6.49 -8.63
C ASN A 95 -21.15 -5.46 -7.53
N TYR A 96 -20.00 -5.59 -6.81
CA TYR A 96 -19.62 -4.64 -5.78
C TYR A 96 -19.49 -3.23 -6.36
N TYR A 97 -18.73 -3.05 -7.43
CA TYR A 97 -18.57 -1.72 -8.04
C TYR A 97 -19.84 -1.22 -8.73
N GLN A 98 -20.63 -2.11 -9.33
CA GLN A 98 -21.95 -1.73 -9.88
C GLN A 98 -22.88 -1.19 -8.80
N SER A 99 -22.87 -1.78 -7.59
CA SER A 99 -23.66 -1.29 -6.46
C SER A 99 -23.18 0.07 -5.93
N HIS A 100 -21.93 0.45 -6.23
CA HIS A 100 -21.36 1.77 -5.93
C HIS A 100 -21.43 2.76 -7.10
N GLY A 101 -22.21 2.45 -8.14
CA GLY A 101 -22.52 3.39 -9.21
C GLY A 101 -21.73 3.21 -10.50
N LEU A 102 -20.77 2.30 -10.58
CA LEU A 102 -20.08 1.96 -11.83
C LEU A 102 -20.97 1.04 -12.69
N ARG A 103 -21.62 1.59 -13.69
CA ARG A 103 -22.61 0.85 -14.49
C ARG A 103 -22.01 0.08 -15.66
N GLU A 104 -20.94 0.58 -16.27
CA GLU A 104 -20.35 0.06 -17.51
C GLU A 104 -19.12 -0.83 -17.27
N VAL A 105 -19.24 -1.70 -16.28
CA VAL A 105 -18.21 -2.72 -15.97
C VAL A 105 -18.78 -4.12 -16.10
N SER A 106 -17.97 -5.02 -16.59
CA SER A 106 -18.29 -6.43 -16.82
C SER A 106 -17.33 -7.35 -16.05
N VAL A 107 -17.64 -8.62 -16.03
CA VAL A 107 -16.75 -9.64 -15.43
C VAL A 107 -15.38 -9.69 -16.14
N GLU A 108 -15.35 -9.34 -17.43
CA GLU A 108 -14.11 -9.35 -18.23
C GLU A 108 -13.17 -8.20 -17.88
N ASP A 109 -13.65 -7.18 -17.17
CA ASP A 109 -12.86 -6.02 -16.72
C ASP A 109 -12.12 -6.28 -15.39
N VAL A 110 -12.28 -7.47 -14.81
CA VAL A 110 -11.75 -7.82 -13.49
C VAL A 110 -10.60 -8.82 -13.60
N PHE A 111 -9.48 -8.52 -12.96
CA PHE A 111 -8.35 -9.43 -12.78
C PHE A 111 -8.11 -9.66 -11.29
N ILE A 112 -8.07 -10.93 -10.89
CA ILE A 112 -7.74 -11.34 -9.52
C ILE A 112 -6.24 -11.63 -9.43
N GLY A 113 -5.61 -11.16 -8.35
CA GLY A 113 -4.18 -11.33 -8.11
C GLY A 113 -3.86 -11.84 -6.69
N ASN A 114 -2.61 -12.23 -6.49
CA ASN A 114 -2.07 -12.60 -5.18
C ASN A 114 -1.85 -11.35 -4.30
N GLY A 115 -2.94 -10.63 -4.04
CA GLY A 115 -2.99 -9.31 -3.42
C GLY A 115 -2.68 -8.18 -4.41
N VAL A 116 -2.98 -6.96 -3.99
CA VAL A 116 -2.77 -5.74 -4.79
C VAL A 116 -1.31 -5.59 -5.25
N SER A 117 -0.35 -6.02 -4.45
CA SER A 117 1.08 -5.89 -4.79
C SER A 117 1.49 -6.62 -6.07
N GLU A 118 0.93 -7.81 -6.34
CA GLU A 118 1.16 -8.52 -7.61
C GLU A 118 0.53 -7.76 -8.77
N LEU A 119 -0.71 -7.30 -8.59
CA LEU A 119 -1.45 -6.59 -9.63
C LEU A 119 -0.81 -5.26 -10.02
N ILE A 120 -0.29 -4.49 -9.05
CA ILE A 120 0.50 -3.28 -9.32
C ILE A 120 1.67 -3.62 -10.24
N SER A 121 2.45 -4.66 -9.90
CA SER A 121 3.61 -5.06 -10.70
C SER A 121 3.21 -5.54 -12.11
N MET A 122 2.13 -6.31 -12.23
CA MET A 122 1.64 -6.82 -13.52
C MET A 122 1.13 -5.69 -14.41
N VAL A 123 0.33 -4.78 -13.85
CA VAL A 123 -0.25 -3.64 -14.56
C VAL A 123 0.84 -2.71 -15.06
N LEU A 124 1.80 -2.34 -14.21
CA LEU A 124 2.88 -1.45 -14.62
C LEU A 124 3.84 -2.11 -15.63
N GLN A 125 4.08 -3.42 -15.54
CA GLN A 125 4.83 -4.15 -16.57
C GLN A 125 4.11 -4.19 -17.93
N ALA A 126 2.78 -4.17 -17.94
CA ALA A 126 2.00 -4.14 -19.18
C ALA A 126 1.86 -2.72 -19.75
N PHE A 127 2.01 -1.69 -18.93
CA PHE A 127 1.68 -0.30 -19.28
C PHE A 127 2.91 0.58 -19.53
N VAL A 128 3.99 0.36 -18.77
CA VAL A 128 5.13 1.31 -18.71
C VAL A 128 6.24 0.88 -19.64
N ASP A 129 6.63 1.77 -20.53
CA ASP A 129 7.83 1.68 -21.36
C ASP A 129 8.98 2.55 -20.82
N ASP A 130 10.19 2.30 -21.32
CA ASP A 130 11.37 3.10 -21.01
C ASP A 130 11.13 4.58 -21.42
N GLY A 131 11.29 5.49 -20.47
CA GLY A 131 11.08 6.91 -20.66
C GLY A 131 9.69 7.43 -20.26
N ASN A 132 8.72 6.54 -19.99
CA ASN A 132 7.44 6.97 -19.46
C ASN A 132 7.59 7.52 -18.04
N GLU A 133 6.84 8.55 -17.72
CA GLU A 133 6.71 9.12 -16.39
C GLU A 133 5.34 8.75 -15.78
N ILE A 134 5.36 8.35 -14.51
CA ILE A 134 4.16 8.09 -13.73
C ILE A 134 4.18 9.00 -12.51
N LEU A 135 3.14 9.81 -12.36
CA LEU A 135 2.94 10.64 -11.18
C LEU A 135 2.55 9.78 -10.00
N VAL A 136 3.29 9.91 -8.89
CA VAL A 136 3.10 9.13 -7.65
C VAL A 136 3.03 10.11 -6.47
N PRO A 137 2.13 9.93 -5.48
CA PRO A 137 2.08 10.84 -4.34
C PRO A 137 3.38 10.83 -3.53
N ALA A 138 3.67 11.93 -2.85
CA ALA A 138 4.64 11.98 -1.77
C ALA A 138 3.99 12.62 -0.54
N PRO A 139 3.86 11.85 0.56
CA PRO A 139 4.35 10.46 0.74
C PRO A 139 3.48 9.41 0.03
N ASP A 140 4.10 8.27 -0.34
CA ASP A 140 3.44 7.15 -1.03
C ASP A 140 3.62 5.82 -0.31
N TYR A 141 2.93 4.79 -0.80
CA TYR A 141 3.29 3.41 -0.53
C TYR A 141 4.43 3.01 -1.48
N PRO A 142 5.66 2.75 -0.97
CA PRO A 142 6.89 2.67 -1.79
C PRO A 142 6.88 1.62 -2.90
N LEU A 143 5.92 0.68 -2.86
CA LEU A 143 5.75 -0.30 -3.93
C LEU A 143 5.42 0.37 -5.27
N TRP A 144 4.63 1.45 -5.28
CA TRP A 144 4.29 2.15 -6.51
C TRP A 144 5.55 2.71 -7.18
N THR A 145 6.35 3.47 -6.44
CA THR A 145 7.63 3.98 -6.91
C THR A 145 8.57 2.87 -7.38
N GLY A 146 8.68 1.79 -6.57
CA GLY A 146 9.54 0.65 -6.91
C GLY A 146 9.07 -0.10 -8.15
N ALA A 147 7.77 -0.30 -8.32
CA ALA A 147 7.22 -1.02 -9.46
C ALA A 147 7.32 -0.22 -10.77
N VAL A 148 7.10 1.11 -10.74
CA VAL A 148 7.35 2.00 -11.88
C VAL A 148 8.81 1.89 -12.33
N THR A 149 9.76 2.02 -11.39
CA THR A 149 11.20 1.91 -11.66
C THR A 149 11.59 0.55 -12.25
N LEU A 150 11.05 -0.54 -11.70
CA LEU A 150 11.33 -1.91 -12.19
C LEU A 150 10.75 -2.17 -13.57
N SER A 151 9.66 -1.49 -13.92
CA SER A 151 9.04 -1.56 -15.24
C SER A 151 9.76 -0.73 -16.31
N GLY A 152 10.74 0.10 -15.91
CA GLY A 152 11.54 0.93 -16.84
C GLY A 152 11.13 2.40 -16.83
N GLY A 153 10.03 2.78 -16.16
CA GLY A 153 9.56 4.15 -16.08
C GLY A 153 10.25 4.98 -14.99
N THR A 154 9.90 6.24 -14.98
CA THR A 154 10.37 7.23 -13.99
C THR A 154 9.20 7.62 -13.08
N PRO A 155 9.26 7.35 -11.77
CA PRO A 155 8.29 7.87 -10.83
C PRO A 155 8.54 9.36 -10.59
N VAL A 156 7.53 10.19 -10.80
CA VAL A 156 7.57 11.64 -10.55
C VAL A 156 6.65 11.94 -9.36
N HIS A 157 7.24 12.34 -8.24
CA HIS A 157 6.49 12.53 -7.00
C HIS A 157 5.81 13.89 -6.95
N TYR A 158 4.48 13.89 -6.75
CA TYR A 158 3.71 15.09 -6.46
C TYR A 158 3.46 15.25 -4.96
N LEU A 159 3.33 16.49 -4.51
CA LEU A 159 3.13 16.83 -3.10
C LEU A 159 1.73 16.45 -2.62
N CYS A 160 1.65 15.71 -1.50
CA CYS A 160 0.48 15.73 -0.64
C CYS A 160 0.77 16.70 0.50
N ASP A 161 -0.02 17.77 0.63
CA ASP A 161 0.28 18.87 1.54
C ASP A 161 -0.18 18.57 2.97
N GLU A 162 0.77 18.52 3.91
CA GLU A 162 0.49 18.32 5.34
C GLU A 162 -0.40 19.44 5.89
N GLU A 163 -0.16 20.68 5.50
CA GLU A 163 -0.91 21.84 5.97
C GLU A 163 -2.37 21.85 5.46
N ASP A 164 -2.64 21.15 4.37
CA ASP A 164 -3.99 20.89 3.83
C ASP A 164 -4.48 19.47 4.13
N GLY A 165 -4.10 18.91 5.28
CA GLY A 165 -4.57 17.60 5.71
C GLY A 165 -4.10 16.42 4.83
N TRP A 166 -2.97 16.55 4.19
CA TRP A 166 -2.37 15.58 3.27
C TRP A 166 -3.14 15.41 1.95
N ASN A 167 -3.92 16.40 1.54
CA ASN A 167 -4.52 16.41 0.22
C ASN A 167 -3.44 16.55 -0.87
N PRO A 168 -3.62 15.90 -2.04
CA PRO A 168 -2.81 16.14 -3.22
C PRO A 168 -2.85 17.61 -3.63
N ASP A 169 -1.68 18.23 -3.80
CA ASP A 169 -1.58 19.57 -4.39
C ASP A 169 -1.80 19.51 -5.90
N LEU A 170 -2.98 19.90 -6.34
CA LEU A 170 -3.38 19.84 -7.75
C LEU A 170 -2.51 20.74 -8.63
N ALA A 171 -2.02 21.88 -8.10
CA ALA A 171 -1.14 22.78 -8.84
C ALA A 171 0.26 22.18 -9.01
N ASP A 172 0.77 21.50 -7.97
CA ASP A 172 2.04 20.79 -8.03
C ASP A 172 1.97 19.63 -9.03
N ILE A 173 0.87 18.85 -9.04
CA ILE A 173 0.61 17.80 -10.03
C ILE A 173 0.67 18.38 -11.45
N GLU A 174 -0.10 19.43 -11.72
CA GLU A 174 -0.16 20.08 -13.01
C GLU A 174 1.22 20.55 -13.50
N SER A 175 2.03 21.11 -12.58
CA SER A 175 3.37 21.63 -12.88
C SER A 175 4.38 20.57 -13.26
N LYS A 176 4.12 19.31 -12.91
CA LYS A 176 5.02 18.16 -13.13
C LYS A 176 4.67 17.33 -14.35
N ILE A 177 3.56 17.63 -15.02
CA ILE A 177 3.17 16.93 -16.23
C ILE A 177 4.05 17.36 -17.41
N THR A 178 4.60 16.38 -18.10
CA THR A 178 5.37 16.53 -19.33
C THR A 178 4.76 15.72 -20.47
N GLU A 179 5.32 15.78 -21.66
CA GLU A 179 4.93 14.94 -22.80
C GLU A 179 5.17 13.43 -22.55
N ASN A 180 6.00 13.08 -21.56
CA ASN A 180 6.31 11.70 -21.17
C ASN A 180 5.42 11.19 -20.03
N THR A 181 4.55 12.02 -19.46
CA THR A 181 3.67 11.63 -18.38
C THR A 181 2.47 10.86 -18.92
N HIS A 182 2.31 9.59 -18.51
CA HIS A 182 1.27 8.70 -19.00
C HIS A 182 0.26 8.25 -17.93
N GLY A 183 0.61 8.39 -16.65
CA GLY A 183 -0.26 7.90 -15.59
C GLY A 183 -0.17 8.67 -14.29
N LEU A 184 -1.24 8.56 -13.50
CA LEU A 184 -1.41 9.19 -12.19
C LEU A 184 -1.82 8.13 -11.16
N VAL A 185 -1.01 7.92 -10.14
CA VAL A 185 -1.31 7.06 -8.99
C VAL A 185 -2.05 7.87 -7.94
N ILE A 186 -3.18 7.35 -7.47
CA ILE A 186 -3.98 7.91 -6.37
C ILE A 186 -4.08 6.84 -5.28
N ILE A 187 -3.68 7.14 -4.05
CA ILE A 187 -3.78 6.23 -2.90
C ILE A 187 -4.78 6.83 -1.92
N ASN A 188 -6.01 6.30 -1.88
CA ASN A 188 -7.09 6.86 -1.08
C ASN A 188 -7.98 5.77 -0.46
N PRO A 189 -8.09 5.65 0.87
CA PRO A 189 -7.32 6.37 1.92
C PRO A 189 -5.81 6.14 1.82
N ASN A 190 -5.04 7.18 2.18
CA ASN A 190 -3.61 7.20 1.96
C ASN A 190 -2.81 6.37 3.00
N ASN A 191 -1.82 5.68 2.53
CA ASN A 191 -0.73 5.12 3.32
C ASN A 191 0.55 5.85 2.91
N PRO A 192 1.20 6.64 3.80
CA PRO A 192 1.23 6.46 5.26
C PRO A 192 0.35 7.41 6.09
N THR A 193 -0.33 8.39 5.52
CA THR A 193 -0.88 9.54 6.28
C THR A 193 -2.25 9.30 6.92
N GLY A 194 -3.03 8.34 6.37
CA GLY A 194 -4.42 8.15 6.78
C GLY A 194 -5.39 9.20 6.24
N ALA A 195 -4.96 10.04 5.31
CA ALA A 195 -5.84 11.00 4.64
C ALA A 195 -6.93 10.29 3.84
N VAL A 196 -8.11 10.90 3.81
CA VAL A 196 -9.25 10.51 2.96
C VAL A 196 -9.64 11.72 2.15
N TYR A 197 -9.53 11.62 0.84
CA TYR A 197 -9.73 12.76 -0.06
C TYR A 197 -11.21 13.09 -0.23
N SER A 198 -11.54 14.39 -0.23
CA SER A 198 -12.90 14.86 -0.48
C SER A 198 -13.32 14.61 -1.93
N GLU A 199 -14.62 14.72 -2.18
CA GLU A 199 -15.17 14.60 -3.54
C GLU A 199 -14.56 15.63 -4.50
N GLU A 200 -14.32 16.86 -4.01
CA GLU A 200 -13.70 17.94 -4.78
C GLU A 200 -12.27 17.60 -5.18
N VAL A 201 -11.49 17.07 -4.26
CA VAL A 201 -10.11 16.63 -4.53
C VAL A 201 -10.10 15.50 -5.56
N VAL A 202 -10.95 14.49 -5.39
CA VAL A 202 -11.07 13.38 -6.34
C VAL A 202 -11.47 13.86 -7.73
N LYS A 203 -12.46 14.77 -7.83
CA LYS A 203 -12.85 15.39 -9.10
C LYS A 203 -11.71 16.19 -9.73
N GLY A 204 -10.96 16.94 -8.93
CA GLY A 204 -9.80 17.70 -9.42
C GLY A 204 -8.72 16.80 -10.02
N LEU A 205 -8.41 15.67 -9.38
CA LEU A 205 -7.47 14.66 -9.88
C LEU A 205 -7.96 14.05 -11.20
N VAL A 206 -9.23 13.69 -11.27
CA VAL A 206 -9.85 13.15 -12.49
C VAL A 206 -9.84 14.19 -13.63
N ASP A 207 -10.11 15.47 -13.33
CA ASP A 207 -10.09 16.53 -14.34
C ASP A 207 -8.68 16.79 -14.89
N ILE A 208 -7.64 16.67 -14.06
CA ILE A 208 -6.25 16.70 -14.53
C ILE A 208 -5.99 15.52 -15.47
N ALA A 209 -6.33 14.30 -15.05
CA ALA A 209 -6.12 13.11 -15.87
C ALA A 209 -6.88 13.22 -17.23
N ARG A 210 -8.08 13.76 -17.21
CA ARG A 210 -8.91 13.99 -18.43
C ARG A 210 -8.23 14.96 -19.39
N ARG A 211 -7.75 16.10 -18.88
CA ARG A 211 -7.12 17.14 -19.73
C ARG A 211 -5.81 16.69 -20.35
N HIS A 212 -5.05 15.85 -19.62
CA HIS A 212 -3.73 15.37 -20.04
C HIS A 212 -3.75 13.92 -20.56
N GLN A 213 -4.94 13.32 -20.68
CA GLN A 213 -5.12 11.94 -21.18
C GLN A 213 -4.31 10.91 -20.38
N LEU A 214 -4.22 11.07 -19.06
CA LEU A 214 -3.51 10.16 -18.18
C LEU A 214 -4.39 8.98 -17.78
N VAL A 215 -3.77 7.80 -17.64
CA VAL A 215 -4.40 6.65 -16.99
C VAL A 215 -4.33 6.83 -15.47
N ILE A 216 -5.43 6.57 -14.77
CA ILE A 216 -5.45 6.62 -13.31
C ILE A 216 -5.26 5.21 -12.72
N PHE A 217 -4.33 5.09 -11.78
CA PHE A 217 -4.13 3.91 -10.94
C PHE A 217 -4.64 4.25 -9.53
N ALA A 218 -5.87 3.82 -9.21
CA ALA A 218 -6.53 4.11 -7.94
C ALA A 218 -6.33 2.97 -6.95
N ASP A 219 -5.43 3.14 -5.97
CA ASP A 219 -5.22 2.20 -4.86
C ASP A 219 -6.20 2.52 -3.74
N GLU A 220 -7.29 1.76 -3.70
CA GLU A 220 -8.41 1.93 -2.77
C GLU A 220 -8.45 0.81 -1.71
N ILE A 221 -7.30 0.18 -1.41
CA ILE A 221 -7.23 -0.97 -0.47
C ILE A 221 -7.75 -0.66 0.93
N TYR A 222 -7.82 0.62 1.32
CA TYR A 222 -8.34 1.08 2.61
C TYR A 222 -9.76 1.65 2.55
N GLU A 223 -10.47 1.57 1.42
CA GLU A 223 -11.79 2.18 1.15
C GLU A 223 -12.85 2.01 2.25
N LYS A 224 -12.79 0.88 2.98
CA LYS A 224 -13.72 0.53 4.08
C LYS A 224 -13.20 0.86 5.48
N ILE A 225 -11.98 1.38 5.61
CA ILE A 225 -11.43 1.76 6.90
C ILE A 225 -11.45 3.28 6.99
N LEU A 226 -12.59 3.79 7.44
CA LEU A 226 -12.90 5.21 7.51
C LEU A 226 -13.31 5.55 8.93
N PHE A 227 -12.96 6.73 9.39
CA PHE A 227 -13.26 7.19 10.73
C PHE A 227 -14.16 8.42 10.70
N GLU A 228 -15.03 8.54 11.72
CA GLU A 228 -15.94 9.66 11.91
C GLU A 228 -16.89 9.86 10.72
N ASP A 229 -16.90 11.07 10.14
CA ASP A 229 -17.72 11.47 9.01
C ASP A 229 -16.98 11.35 7.66
N ALA A 230 -15.81 10.70 7.63
CA ALA A 230 -15.10 10.47 6.38
C ALA A 230 -15.91 9.59 5.43
N VAL A 231 -15.95 9.99 4.17
CA VAL A 231 -16.62 9.27 3.09
C VAL A 231 -15.59 8.96 2.01
N HIS A 232 -15.53 7.70 1.61
CA HIS A 232 -14.70 7.31 0.47
C HIS A 232 -15.43 7.61 -0.84
N HIS A 233 -14.73 8.29 -1.73
CA HIS A 233 -15.20 8.58 -3.08
C HIS A 233 -14.40 7.75 -4.07
N HIS A 234 -15.02 6.71 -4.65
CA HIS A 234 -14.38 5.88 -5.67
C HIS A 234 -14.00 6.73 -6.88
N VAL A 235 -12.73 6.75 -7.23
CA VAL A 235 -12.19 7.55 -8.33
C VAL A 235 -12.91 7.24 -9.64
N ALA A 236 -13.15 5.95 -9.90
CA ALA A 236 -13.79 5.49 -11.11
C ALA A 236 -15.22 6.03 -11.30
N THR A 237 -15.97 6.33 -10.22
CA THR A 237 -17.34 6.89 -10.34
C THR A 237 -17.35 8.33 -10.80
N HIS A 238 -16.24 9.06 -10.67
CA HIS A 238 -16.08 10.45 -11.13
C HIS A 238 -15.39 10.55 -12.49
N ALA A 239 -14.74 9.47 -12.93
CA ALA A 239 -14.00 9.43 -14.19
C ALA A 239 -14.92 9.39 -15.43
N GLY A 240 -16.12 8.78 -15.30
CA GLY A 240 -17.02 8.60 -16.43
C GLY A 240 -16.45 7.62 -17.46
N ASP A 241 -16.77 7.88 -18.74
CA ASP A 241 -16.41 7.01 -19.87
C ASP A 241 -15.19 7.54 -20.64
N ASP A 242 -14.56 8.62 -20.18
CA ASP A 242 -13.51 9.34 -20.91
C ASP A 242 -12.12 9.29 -20.24
N VAL A 243 -12.02 8.75 -19.03
CA VAL A 243 -10.76 8.52 -18.33
C VAL A 243 -10.62 7.04 -17.97
N LEU A 244 -9.53 6.41 -18.42
CA LEU A 244 -9.25 5.02 -18.06
C LEU A 244 -8.77 4.95 -16.61
N VAL A 245 -9.49 4.18 -15.78
CA VAL A 245 -9.18 3.97 -14.37
C VAL A 245 -8.98 2.49 -14.08
N LEU A 246 -7.87 2.18 -13.43
CA LEU A 246 -7.59 0.88 -12.85
C LEU A 246 -7.74 0.99 -11.34
N THR A 247 -8.81 0.41 -10.80
CA THR A 247 -9.10 0.44 -9.37
C THR A 247 -8.60 -0.82 -8.70
N PHE A 248 -7.70 -0.66 -7.73
CA PHE A 248 -7.09 -1.75 -6.95
C PHE A 248 -7.71 -1.82 -5.56
N SER A 249 -8.15 -3.01 -5.16
CA SER A 249 -8.59 -3.29 -3.80
C SER A 249 -8.40 -4.78 -3.46
N GLY A 250 -8.79 -5.21 -2.25
CA GLY A 250 -8.61 -6.59 -1.85
C GLY A 250 -8.97 -6.89 -0.40
N LEU A 251 -8.70 -8.13 0.02
CA LEU A 251 -9.12 -8.63 1.32
C LEU A 251 -8.14 -8.32 2.46
N SER A 252 -6.96 -7.78 2.14
CA SER A 252 -5.84 -7.67 3.08
C SER A 252 -6.13 -6.82 4.31
N LYS A 253 -6.93 -5.75 4.19
CA LYS A 253 -7.08 -4.71 5.21
C LYS A 253 -8.44 -4.76 5.88
N ALA A 254 -9.50 -4.39 5.19
CA ALA A 254 -10.85 -4.38 5.74
C ALA A 254 -11.31 -5.75 6.26
N TYR A 255 -10.87 -6.82 5.60
CA TYR A 255 -11.23 -8.20 5.98
C TYR A 255 -10.17 -8.90 6.84
N ARG A 256 -9.07 -8.22 7.18
CA ARG A 256 -8.02 -8.70 8.11
C ARG A 256 -7.37 -10.03 7.71
N VAL A 257 -7.34 -10.34 6.42
CA VAL A 257 -6.75 -11.59 5.86
C VAL A 257 -5.61 -11.31 4.89
N CYS A 258 -4.69 -10.42 5.28
CA CYS A 258 -3.55 -10.04 4.42
C CYS A 258 -2.66 -11.23 4.03
N GLY A 259 -2.64 -12.30 4.82
CA GLY A 259 -1.94 -13.56 4.53
C GLY A 259 -2.61 -14.43 3.47
N TYR A 260 -3.89 -14.23 3.17
CA TYR A 260 -4.60 -14.99 2.13
C TYR A 260 -4.15 -14.59 0.73
N ARG A 261 -3.60 -13.39 0.56
CA ARG A 261 -3.11 -12.89 -0.72
C ARG A 261 -4.21 -12.88 -1.80
N ALA A 262 -5.36 -12.26 -1.50
CA ALA A 262 -6.44 -12.03 -2.44
C ALA A 262 -6.65 -10.53 -2.66
N GLY A 263 -6.60 -10.10 -3.90
CA GLY A 263 -6.87 -8.74 -4.36
C GLY A 263 -7.36 -8.75 -5.80
N TRP A 264 -7.80 -7.62 -6.26
CA TRP A 264 -8.28 -7.43 -7.62
C TRP A 264 -7.88 -6.08 -8.18
N VAL A 265 -7.84 -5.98 -9.49
CA VAL A 265 -7.90 -4.74 -10.25
C VAL A 265 -9.13 -4.80 -11.14
N MET A 266 -9.88 -3.69 -11.18
CA MET A 266 -11.01 -3.50 -12.07
C MET A 266 -10.71 -2.35 -13.02
N ILE A 267 -10.98 -2.55 -14.31
CA ILE A 267 -10.74 -1.59 -15.38
C ILE A 267 -12.06 -0.93 -15.75
N SER A 268 -12.10 0.38 -15.77
CA SER A 268 -13.28 1.19 -16.16
C SER A 268 -12.88 2.36 -17.05
N GLY A 269 -13.86 2.95 -17.74
CA GLY A 269 -13.64 4.04 -18.70
C GLY A 269 -13.50 3.55 -20.15
N PRO A 270 -12.79 4.27 -21.03
CA PRO A 270 -12.75 4.02 -22.47
C PRO A 270 -11.86 2.82 -22.84
N LYS A 271 -12.34 1.60 -22.56
CA LYS A 271 -11.60 0.35 -22.76
C LYS A 271 -11.25 0.08 -24.22
N GLU A 272 -11.99 0.62 -25.14
CA GLU A 272 -11.81 0.46 -26.60
C GLU A 272 -10.45 1.01 -27.05
N VAL A 273 -9.97 2.08 -26.43
CA VAL A 273 -8.65 2.65 -26.74
C VAL A 273 -7.52 1.96 -25.97
N ALA A 274 -7.85 1.11 -25.00
CA ALA A 274 -6.91 0.38 -24.15
C ALA A 274 -6.82 -1.11 -24.47
N THR A 275 -7.37 -1.58 -25.61
CA THR A 275 -7.45 -3.00 -25.96
C THR A 275 -6.09 -3.68 -25.97
N ASP A 276 -5.07 -3.05 -26.56
CA ASP A 276 -3.70 -3.59 -26.63
C ASP A 276 -3.07 -3.73 -25.23
N PHE A 277 -3.25 -2.73 -24.37
CA PHE A 277 -2.84 -2.79 -22.97
C PHE A 277 -3.54 -3.95 -22.21
N ILE A 278 -4.85 -4.10 -22.37
CA ILE A 278 -5.64 -5.16 -21.70
C ILE A 278 -5.20 -6.56 -22.22
N GLU A 279 -4.87 -6.68 -23.50
CA GLU A 279 -4.29 -7.90 -24.06
C GLU A 279 -2.90 -8.18 -23.46
N GLY A 280 -2.04 -7.17 -23.32
CA GLY A 280 -0.75 -7.26 -22.65
C GLY A 280 -0.87 -7.70 -21.19
N LEU A 281 -1.79 -7.10 -20.43
CA LEU A 281 -2.08 -7.52 -19.06
C LEU A 281 -2.59 -8.96 -18.99
N THR A 282 -3.44 -9.36 -19.94
CA THR A 282 -3.93 -10.74 -20.05
C THR A 282 -2.79 -11.72 -20.36
N LEU A 283 -1.84 -11.33 -21.20
CA LEU A 283 -0.66 -12.13 -21.48
C LEU A 283 0.18 -12.35 -20.21
N ILE A 284 0.44 -11.32 -19.43
CA ILE A 284 1.16 -11.43 -18.15
C ILE A 284 0.38 -12.31 -17.15
N ALA A 285 -0.94 -12.16 -17.08
CA ALA A 285 -1.78 -13.01 -16.25
C ALA A 285 -1.68 -14.49 -16.68
N ASN A 286 -1.68 -14.78 -17.98
CA ASN A 286 -1.50 -16.13 -18.52
C ASN A 286 -0.11 -16.70 -18.20
N MET A 287 0.95 -15.90 -18.28
CA MET A 287 2.32 -16.34 -17.92
C MET A 287 2.43 -16.72 -16.44
N ARG A 288 1.70 -16.04 -15.56
CA ARG A 288 1.61 -16.36 -14.13
C ARG A 288 0.75 -17.60 -13.86
N MET A 289 -0.04 -18.09 -14.78
CA MET A 289 -1.07 -19.14 -14.72
C MET A 289 -2.36 -18.63 -14.05
N CYS A 290 -2.42 -18.54 -12.72
CA CYS A 290 -3.56 -18.00 -11.99
C CYS A 290 -3.14 -17.49 -10.60
N ALA A 291 -4.01 -16.71 -9.95
CA ALA A 291 -3.86 -16.38 -8.54
C ALA A 291 -4.14 -17.61 -7.66
N ASN A 292 -3.77 -17.51 -6.38
CA ASN A 292 -4.04 -18.50 -5.34
C ASN A 292 -5.53 -18.87 -5.29
N VAL A 293 -5.89 -20.07 -5.76
CA VAL A 293 -7.29 -20.49 -5.95
C VAL A 293 -8.07 -20.53 -4.63
N PRO A 294 -7.57 -21.13 -3.53
CA PRO A 294 -8.29 -21.12 -2.27
C PRO A 294 -8.72 -19.72 -1.79
N ALA A 295 -7.85 -18.73 -1.93
CA ALA A 295 -8.14 -17.38 -1.50
C ALA A 295 -9.15 -16.65 -2.38
N GLN A 296 -9.28 -17.02 -3.65
CA GLN A 296 -10.26 -16.42 -4.56
C GLN A 296 -11.69 -16.72 -4.15
N HIS A 297 -11.97 -17.89 -3.56
CA HIS A 297 -13.29 -18.24 -3.07
C HIS A 297 -13.78 -17.30 -1.97
N ALA A 298 -12.87 -16.81 -1.14
CA ALA A 298 -13.18 -15.85 -0.07
C ALA A 298 -13.75 -14.50 -0.56
N ILE A 299 -13.48 -14.12 -1.83
CA ILE A 299 -13.85 -12.79 -2.35
C ILE A 299 -15.36 -12.61 -2.39
N GLN A 300 -16.10 -13.63 -2.86
CA GLN A 300 -17.56 -13.54 -2.95
C GLN A 300 -18.19 -13.39 -1.57
N THR A 301 -17.78 -14.20 -0.61
CA THR A 301 -18.26 -14.14 0.78
C THR A 301 -17.87 -12.85 1.47
N ALA A 302 -16.67 -12.34 1.19
CA ALA A 302 -16.22 -11.08 1.75
C ALA A 302 -17.06 -9.89 1.24
N LEU A 303 -17.28 -9.79 -0.06
CA LEU A 303 -17.99 -8.65 -0.66
C LEU A 303 -19.51 -8.72 -0.46
N GLY A 304 -20.09 -9.94 -0.51
CA GLY A 304 -21.54 -10.14 -0.41
C GLY A 304 -22.05 -10.44 1.00
N GLY A 305 -21.14 -10.75 1.93
CA GLY A 305 -21.49 -11.14 3.29
C GLY A 305 -21.56 -9.98 4.29
N TYR A 306 -21.61 -10.35 5.57
CA TYR A 306 -21.58 -9.39 6.68
C TYR A 306 -20.28 -8.59 6.71
N GLN A 307 -20.41 -7.27 6.77
CA GLN A 307 -19.26 -6.35 6.79
C GLN A 307 -18.78 -6.11 8.21
N SER A 308 -18.09 -7.10 8.79
CA SER A 308 -17.59 -7.03 10.17
C SER A 308 -16.58 -5.89 10.42
N ILE A 309 -16.11 -5.21 9.39
CA ILE A 309 -15.27 -4.02 9.54
C ILE A 309 -15.98 -2.89 10.27
N GLU A 310 -17.30 -2.79 10.13
CA GLU A 310 -18.13 -1.78 10.79
C GLU A 310 -18.02 -1.83 12.32
N GLU A 311 -17.72 -3.00 12.90
CA GLU A 311 -17.50 -3.16 14.33
C GLU A 311 -16.20 -2.52 14.82
N PHE A 312 -15.27 -2.17 13.92
CA PHE A 312 -13.94 -1.68 14.25
C PHE A 312 -13.74 -0.19 13.97
N ILE A 313 -14.52 0.39 13.08
CA ILE A 313 -14.29 1.75 12.55
C ILE A 313 -15.14 2.84 13.21
N GLY A 314 -16.22 2.46 13.92
CA GLY A 314 -17.07 3.39 14.66
C GLY A 314 -16.64 3.58 16.12
N PRO A 315 -17.33 4.48 16.86
CA PRO A 315 -17.10 4.68 18.29
C PRO A 315 -17.20 3.37 19.08
N GLY A 316 -16.19 3.08 19.91
CA GLY A 316 -16.03 1.82 20.62
C GLY A 316 -15.34 0.72 19.82
N GLY A 317 -15.16 0.89 18.50
CA GLY A 317 -14.41 -0.04 17.66
C GLY A 317 -12.90 0.13 17.80
N ARG A 318 -12.16 -0.98 17.79
CA ARG A 318 -10.71 -0.96 18.07
C ARG A 318 -9.91 -0.07 17.10
N PHE A 319 -10.15 -0.10 15.79
CA PHE A 319 -9.42 0.74 14.85
C PHE A 319 -9.64 2.23 15.12
N TYR A 320 -10.91 2.59 15.40
CA TYR A 320 -11.28 3.97 15.73
C TYR A 320 -10.62 4.45 17.03
N GLU A 321 -10.81 3.70 18.14
CA GLU A 321 -10.29 4.11 19.44
C GLU A 321 -8.75 4.14 19.48
N GLN A 322 -8.10 3.17 18.86
CA GLN A 322 -6.64 3.09 18.78
C GLN A 322 -6.07 4.23 17.94
N SER A 323 -6.67 4.56 16.78
CA SER A 323 -6.27 5.69 15.95
C SER A 323 -6.44 7.03 16.68
N LYS A 324 -7.59 7.21 17.34
CA LYS A 324 -7.89 8.41 18.12
C LYS A 324 -6.92 8.62 19.29
N LEU A 325 -6.61 7.54 20.01
CA LEU A 325 -5.67 7.60 21.12
C LEU A 325 -4.26 7.93 20.64
N ALA A 326 -3.78 7.25 19.59
CA ALA A 326 -2.45 7.48 19.04
C ALA A 326 -2.28 8.94 18.58
N ASP A 327 -3.25 9.47 17.84
CA ASP A 327 -3.26 10.87 17.42
C ASP A 327 -3.18 11.83 18.61
N LYS A 328 -4.01 11.63 19.62
CA LYS A 328 -4.00 12.45 20.83
C LYS A 328 -2.62 12.43 21.51
N LEU A 329 -2.09 11.23 21.78
CA LEU A 329 -0.84 11.09 22.53
C LEU A 329 0.37 11.63 21.78
N LEU A 330 0.41 11.48 20.44
CA LEU A 330 1.47 12.06 19.62
C LEU A 330 1.46 13.58 19.68
N ASN A 331 0.28 14.20 19.57
CA ASN A 331 0.14 15.66 19.66
C ASN A 331 0.36 16.24 21.08
N GLU A 332 0.39 15.40 22.12
CA GLU A 332 0.78 15.80 23.48
C GLU A 332 2.32 15.87 23.68
N ILE A 333 3.11 15.32 22.74
CA ILE A 333 4.58 15.35 22.82
C ILE A 333 5.06 16.72 22.31
N PRO A 334 5.78 17.52 23.12
CA PRO A 334 6.29 18.82 22.68
C PRO A 334 7.21 18.70 21.46
N GLY A 335 6.91 19.46 20.39
CA GLY A 335 7.64 19.43 19.13
C GLY A 335 7.26 18.26 18.22
N VAL A 336 6.16 17.56 18.51
CA VAL A 336 5.55 16.58 17.62
C VAL A 336 4.17 17.08 17.21
N SER A 337 3.85 16.99 15.93
CA SER A 337 2.52 17.23 15.40
C SER A 337 2.08 16.04 14.54
N ASN A 338 0.81 15.69 14.59
CA ASN A 338 0.23 14.65 13.76
C ASN A 338 -1.09 15.15 13.20
N VAL A 339 -1.24 15.09 11.88
CA VAL A 339 -2.54 15.31 11.24
C VAL A 339 -3.42 14.11 11.55
N ARG A 340 -4.64 14.36 12.05
CA ARG A 340 -5.54 13.30 12.45
C ARG A 340 -5.88 12.39 11.27
N PRO A 341 -5.61 11.07 11.36
CA PRO A 341 -5.99 10.14 10.32
C PRO A 341 -7.52 10.05 10.19
N ARG A 342 -8.01 10.14 8.97
CA ARG A 342 -9.44 10.00 8.65
C ARG A 342 -9.78 8.59 8.17
N GLY A 343 -8.76 7.77 7.93
CA GLY A 343 -8.88 6.37 7.51
C GLY A 343 -7.58 5.60 7.64
N ALA A 344 -7.53 4.41 7.03
CA ALA A 344 -6.42 3.48 7.07
C ALA A 344 -6.02 3.04 8.50
N LEU A 345 -4.74 2.76 8.75
CA LEU A 345 -4.25 2.12 10.00
C LEU A 345 -3.00 2.80 10.56
N TYR A 346 -2.76 4.07 10.23
CA TYR A 346 -1.47 4.72 10.42
C TYR A 346 -1.59 6.11 11.03
N CYS A 347 -0.56 6.50 11.79
CA CYS A 347 -0.20 7.90 12.04
C CYS A 347 1.14 8.20 11.35
N PHE A 348 1.28 9.45 10.89
CA PHE A 348 2.48 9.94 10.21
C PHE A 348 2.94 11.26 10.84
N PRO A 349 3.40 11.20 12.12
CA PRO A 349 3.74 12.40 12.87
C PRO A 349 5.00 13.06 12.35
N ARG A 350 5.00 14.40 12.41
CA ARG A 350 6.10 15.29 12.13
C ARG A 350 6.87 15.59 13.42
N LEU A 351 8.17 15.64 13.30
CA LEU A 351 9.12 16.11 14.30
C LEU A 351 9.55 17.53 13.92
N ASP A 352 9.22 18.52 14.75
CA ASP A 352 9.56 19.93 14.49
C ASP A 352 11.09 20.08 14.37
N PRO A 353 11.62 20.53 13.22
CA PRO A 353 13.06 20.69 13.03
C PRO A 353 13.69 21.76 13.94
N ASP A 354 12.91 22.71 14.45
CA ASP A 354 13.40 23.69 15.41
C ASP A 354 13.57 23.11 16.83
N VAL A 355 12.95 21.95 17.11
CA VAL A 355 13.04 21.22 18.38
C VAL A 355 13.97 20.03 18.26
N TYR A 356 13.88 19.31 17.13
CA TYR A 356 14.61 18.07 16.86
C TYR A 356 15.45 18.24 15.58
N ALA A 357 16.76 18.40 15.74
CA ALA A 357 17.69 18.48 14.61
C ALA A 357 17.94 17.07 14.05
N ILE A 358 17.10 16.63 13.10
CA ILE A 358 17.20 15.31 12.47
C ILE A 358 17.63 15.49 11.02
N ASP A 359 18.88 15.12 10.73
CA ASP A 359 19.42 15.15 9.36
C ASP A 359 19.16 13.82 8.60
N ASN A 360 18.93 12.73 9.36
CA ASN A 360 18.71 11.38 8.84
C ASN A 360 17.67 10.65 9.69
N ASP A 361 16.48 10.48 9.15
CA ASP A 361 15.37 9.82 9.83
C ASP A 361 15.52 8.29 9.90
N GLU A 362 16.32 7.66 9.04
CA GLU A 362 16.67 6.25 9.16
C GLU A 362 17.55 6.01 10.40
N GLU A 363 18.57 6.84 10.62
CA GLU A 363 19.38 6.79 11.84
C GLU A 363 18.56 7.08 13.10
N PHE A 364 17.65 8.08 13.02
CA PHE A 364 16.73 8.37 14.12
C PHE A 364 15.91 7.15 14.51
N VAL A 365 15.32 6.44 13.54
CA VAL A 365 14.52 5.23 13.79
C VAL A 365 15.40 4.08 14.31
N LEU A 366 16.63 3.92 13.83
CA LEU A 366 17.60 2.94 14.35
C LEU A 366 17.92 3.21 15.82
N ASP A 367 18.16 4.45 16.18
CA ASP A 367 18.46 4.84 17.55
C ASP A 367 17.26 4.65 18.48
N LEU A 368 16.04 4.97 18.01
CA LEU A 368 14.80 4.70 18.74
C LEU A 368 14.64 3.19 18.99
N LEU A 369 14.87 2.36 17.96
CA LEU A 369 14.82 0.91 18.06
C LEU A 369 15.81 0.37 19.09
N ARG A 370 17.06 0.83 19.05
CA ARG A 370 18.12 0.42 19.98
C ARG A 370 17.82 0.85 21.42
N ALA A 371 17.37 2.08 21.61
CA ALA A 371 17.13 2.65 22.93
C ALA A 371 15.84 2.13 23.58
N LYS A 372 14.74 2.09 22.80
CA LYS A 372 13.40 1.84 23.36
C LYS A 372 12.76 0.53 22.89
N LYS A 373 13.39 -0.22 21.97
CA LYS A 373 12.87 -1.49 21.43
C LYS A 373 11.53 -1.33 20.71
N ILE A 374 11.37 -0.20 20.01
CA ILE A 374 10.21 0.12 19.18
C ILE A 374 10.67 0.20 17.74
N LEU A 375 9.97 -0.51 16.86
CA LEU A 375 10.22 -0.53 15.43
C LEU A 375 9.12 0.24 14.70
N VAL A 376 9.45 1.42 14.19
CA VAL A 376 8.62 2.25 13.30
C VAL A 376 9.28 2.34 11.92
N THR A 377 8.67 3.05 10.98
CA THR A 377 9.26 3.26 9.65
C THR A 377 9.56 4.75 9.47
N HIS A 378 10.73 5.09 8.98
CA HIS A 378 11.15 6.47 8.72
C HIS A 378 10.35 7.10 7.56
N GLY A 379 10.17 8.41 7.57
CA GLY A 379 9.33 9.14 6.62
C GLY A 379 9.87 9.13 5.19
N THR A 380 11.20 9.30 5.04
CA THR A 380 11.86 9.24 3.72
C THR A 380 11.74 7.86 3.05
N GLY A 381 11.46 6.80 3.81
CA GLY A 381 11.11 5.48 3.28
C GLY A 381 9.75 5.42 2.58
N PHE A 382 8.92 6.46 2.70
CA PHE A 382 7.68 6.69 1.95
C PHE A 382 7.86 7.76 0.87
N ASN A 383 9.08 8.01 0.41
CA ASN A 383 9.44 9.05 -0.54
C ASN A 383 9.05 10.48 -0.10
N TRP A 384 8.88 10.69 1.21
CA TRP A 384 8.73 12.03 1.76
C TRP A 384 10.02 12.83 1.60
N PHE A 385 9.89 14.12 1.31
CA PHE A 385 11.02 14.97 0.90
C PHE A 385 11.95 15.40 2.03
N LYS A 386 11.50 15.26 3.30
CA LYS A 386 12.21 15.73 4.48
C LYS A 386 12.41 14.61 5.50
N PRO A 387 13.52 14.59 6.25
CA PRO A 387 13.77 13.59 7.29
C PRO A 387 13.08 13.93 8.62
N ASP A 388 11.88 14.47 8.58
CA ASP A 388 11.16 15.02 9.73
C ASP A 388 9.90 14.23 10.13
N HIS A 389 9.65 13.08 9.51
CA HIS A 389 8.48 12.24 9.79
C HIS A 389 8.86 10.79 10.10
N PHE A 390 7.95 10.09 10.75
CA PHE A 390 7.97 8.63 10.82
C PHE A 390 6.54 8.08 10.78
N ARG A 391 6.38 6.83 10.34
CA ARG A 391 5.07 6.17 10.36
C ARG A 391 5.02 5.12 11.46
N LEU A 392 3.91 5.10 12.21
CA LEU A 392 3.55 4.01 13.09
C LEU A 392 2.15 3.45 12.77
N VAL A 393 1.94 2.15 13.03
CA VAL A 393 0.61 1.52 12.94
C VAL A 393 -0.16 1.70 14.23
N THR A 394 -1.47 1.90 14.13
CA THR A 394 -2.38 2.08 15.27
C THR A 394 -3.10 0.78 15.65
N LEU A 395 -2.43 -0.36 15.48
CA LEU A 395 -3.03 -1.69 15.64
C LEU A 395 -2.93 -2.31 17.05
N PRO A 396 -1.93 -1.97 17.89
CA PRO A 396 -1.89 -2.48 19.25
C PRO A 396 -3.07 -2.01 20.09
N ASP A 397 -3.42 -2.78 21.13
CA ASP A 397 -4.39 -2.33 22.13
C ASP A 397 -3.98 -1.01 22.77
N THR A 398 -4.96 -0.29 23.31
CA THR A 398 -4.77 1.08 23.84
C THR A 398 -3.66 1.18 24.86
N GLU A 399 -3.56 0.21 25.79
CA GLU A 399 -2.52 0.18 26.81
C GLU A 399 -1.12 -0.01 26.23
N VAL A 400 -1.01 -0.79 25.16
CA VAL A 400 0.26 -1.00 24.45
C VAL A 400 0.64 0.23 23.64
N LEU A 401 -0.34 0.93 23.05
CA LEU A 401 -0.11 2.21 22.36
C LEU A 401 0.34 3.30 23.33
N GLU A 402 -0.29 3.42 24.50
CA GLU A 402 0.12 4.36 25.55
C GLU A 402 1.57 4.10 25.98
N GLU A 403 1.93 2.84 26.24
CA GLU A 403 3.30 2.44 26.57
C GLU A 403 4.28 2.80 25.44
N ALA A 404 3.92 2.47 24.19
CA ALA A 404 4.78 2.72 23.04
C ALA A 404 5.03 4.22 22.81
N ILE A 405 3.96 5.02 22.78
CA ILE A 405 4.06 6.45 22.53
C ILE A 405 4.74 7.14 23.72
N GLY A 406 4.51 6.69 24.97
CA GLY A 406 5.24 7.14 26.14
C GLY A 406 6.75 6.89 26.03
N ARG A 407 7.17 5.72 25.56
CA ARG A 407 8.59 5.42 25.32
C ARG A 407 9.19 6.28 24.20
N ILE A 408 8.40 6.60 23.14
CA ILE A 408 8.82 7.54 22.10
C ILE A 408 9.00 8.94 22.69
N ALA A 409 8.06 9.42 23.51
CA ALA A 409 8.15 10.70 24.19
C ALA A 409 9.39 10.81 25.09
N ASP A 410 9.69 9.78 25.89
CA ASP A 410 10.90 9.70 26.70
C ASP A 410 12.19 9.76 25.86
N PHE A 411 12.20 9.09 24.70
CA PHE A 411 13.35 9.12 23.80
C PHE A 411 13.53 10.51 23.20
N LEU A 412 12.46 11.13 22.74
CA LEU A 412 12.48 12.49 22.20
C LEU A 412 12.88 13.53 23.24
N ALA A 413 12.48 13.36 24.51
CA ALA A 413 12.90 14.26 25.60
C ALA A 413 14.42 14.30 25.81
N THR A 414 15.16 13.26 25.41
CA THR A 414 16.63 13.23 25.49
C THR A 414 17.33 13.87 24.29
N ARG A 415 16.57 14.33 23.30
CA ARG A 415 17.07 14.86 22.01
C ARG A 415 16.67 16.31 21.72
N ARG A 416 16.09 16.96 22.72
CA ARG A 416 15.75 18.40 22.67
C ARG A 416 16.96 19.27 22.93
#